data_d7895c08881170011f8eba3ea3f3965d
#
_entry.id   d7895c08881170011f8eba3ea3f3965d
#
_cell.length_a   1.000
_cell.length_b   1.000
_cell.length_c   1.000
_cell.angle_alpha   90.00
_cell.angle_beta   90.00
_cell.angle_gamma   90.00
#
_symmetry.space_group_name_H-M   'P 1'
#
loop_
_entity.id
_entity.type
_entity.pdbx_description
1 polymer ?
#
loop_
_entity_poly.entity_id
_entity_poly.type
_entity_poly.pdbx_seq_one_letter_code
_entity_poly.pdbx_strand_id
1 'polypeptide(L)'
;MIFRFIPSVVSIILLSILWALPAVAETGKVQPVWIDGHNYDAHLKRNLRFGSNEGEHYEGYFPEDPESWVRVSFLDNSWEGMAYAFGRMHTIGGNDKPATFSFSRNEEPPQCGVDHLHGDSMITPESLVGPAMARAVTENYDVLCTDKVDGACLMLELELAFDQQFQERFAQPEARAGAIMNMVEGFYKDQLGIIFDTLSLTFLDSAQDRVFSDTTEAGDLLSDVSDKRAAGAVRFLKSDRSIFHFVSGRDFNGSTAGMAWVGSLCGTGRYATGVTNAFNSNTVTALVVAHEIGHNLGARHDGQGGEGAACESGQFIMGPSVNSNVSSFSSCSYVSMTRKISSLGAVEQCFNFPADVSLSAVNGNPSEVKQGAPFQANFQVDYQDASQQKADRVTVGGVIGKGEGRLVGVSLGGKACSLTGPADNSDGFRCPEVVARSGLTLSIQAEAGSSVSFNLLQSAALISDSGEVKDILPQNDELMTRIALAANEPAVPEEPGNEDTQPSAPDAPTNSNSRSDSGGGGAVSLAWLLLGVFAVAARRKRLK
;
A
#
# COMPACT_ATOMS: atom_id res chain seq x y z
N MET A 1 -55.88 22.12 -1.42
CA MET A 1 -55.65 21.16 -0.33
C MET A 1 -55.29 19.82 -0.97
N ILE A 2 -54.01 19.58 -1.19
CA ILE A 2 -53.49 18.25 -1.64
C ILE A 2 -52.18 18.06 -0.89
N PHE A 3 -52.20 17.21 0.11
CA PHE A 3 -51.04 16.75 0.86
C PHE A 3 -50.21 15.81 -0.02
N ARG A 4 -48.96 16.15 -0.27
CA ARG A 4 -47.96 15.24 -0.83
C ARG A 4 -47.17 14.59 0.31
N PHE A 5 -47.35 13.27 0.44
CA PHE A 5 -46.50 12.39 1.25
C PHE A 5 -45.17 12.22 0.56
N ILE A 6 -44.08 12.47 1.30
CA ILE A 6 -42.72 12.11 0.93
C ILE A 6 -42.42 10.78 1.65
N PRO A 7 -42.05 9.70 0.95
CA PRO A 7 -41.59 8.50 1.63
C PRO A 7 -40.11 8.63 2.03
N SER A 8 -39.86 8.49 3.32
CA SER A 8 -38.51 8.32 3.88
C SER A 8 -37.88 7.04 3.36
N VAL A 9 -36.77 7.18 2.64
CA VAL A 9 -35.93 6.06 2.25
C VAL A 9 -35.07 5.68 3.45
N VAL A 10 -35.44 4.60 4.12
CA VAL A 10 -34.60 3.93 5.12
C VAL A 10 -33.55 3.12 4.36
N SER A 11 -32.33 3.60 4.32
CA SER A 11 -31.18 2.82 3.85
C SER A 11 -30.86 1.72 4.85
N ILE A 12 -31.25 0.51 4.52
CA ILE A 12 -30.81 -0.71 5.21
C ILE A 12 -29.40 -1.02 4.73
N ILE A 13 -28.41 -0.69 5.53
CA ILE A 13 -27.03 -1.17 5.36
C ILE A 13 -27.03 -2.62 5.81
N LEU A 14 -27.04 -3.54 4.85
CA LEU A 14 -26.74 -4.96 5.07
C LEU A 14 -25.23 -5.05 5.40
N LEU A 15 -24.90 -5.16 6.68
CA LEU A 15 -23.59 -5.60 7.14
C LEU A 15 -23.44 -7.08 6.77
N SER A 16 -22.78 -7.36 5.67
CA SER A 16 -22.27 -8.69 5.37
C SER A 16 -21.12 -8.96 6.35
N ILE A 17 -21.38 -9.78 7.36
CA ILE A 17 -20.34 -10.34 8.23
C ILE A 17 -19.52 -11.31 7.36
N LEU A 18 -18.51 -10.78 6.68
CA LEU A 18 -17.38 -11.61 6.25
C LEU A 18 -16.68 -12.04 7.53
N TRP A 19 -16.52 -13.31 7.71
CA TRP A 19 -15.62 -13.89 8.68
C TRP A 19 -14.19 -13.42 8.32
N ALA A 20 -13.75 -12.33 8.92
CA ALA A 20 -12.39 -11.89 8.81
C ALA A 20 -11.52 -12.93 9.53
N LEU A 21 -10.69 -13.61 8.76
CA LEU A 21 -9.52 -14.29 9.32
C LEU A 21 -8.75 -13.26 10.16
N PRO A 22 -8.17 -13.66 11.30
CA PRO A 22 -7.42 -12.72 12.12
C PRO A 22 -6.39 -12.02 11.23
N ALA A 23 -6.37 -10.71 11.26
CA ALA A 23 -5.26 -9.94 10.72
C ALA A 23 -4.01 -10.37 11.51
N VAL A 24 -3.28 -11.30 10.96
CA VAL A 24 -1.92 -11.60 11.39
C VAL A 24 -1.18 -10.32 11.07
N ALA A 25 -0.61 -9.66 12.09
CA ALA A 25 0.39 -8.63 11.87
C ALA A 25 1.32 -9.17 10.78
N GLU A 26 1.38 -8.50 9.63
CA GLU A 26 2.11 -9.01 8.48
C GLU A 26 3.59 -9.11 8.88
N THR A 27 3.99 -10.29 9.30
CA THR A 27 5.40 -10.61 9.49
C THR A 27 6.03 -10.44 8.11
N GLY A 28 6.94 -9.48 8.00
CA GLY A 28 7.62 -9.18 6.75
C GLY A 28 8.08 -10.48 6.08
N LYS A 29 7.78 -10.64 4.81
CA LYS A 29 8.16 -11.82 4.04
C LYS A 29 9.63 -11.70 3.67
N VAL A 30 10.40 -12.73 3.95
CA VAL A 30 11.78 -12.85 3.45
C VAL A 30 11.75 -13.67 2.17
N GLN A 31 12.22 -13.09 1.09
CA GLN A 31 12.27 -13.73 -0.22
C GLN A 31 13.70 -13.76 -0.75
N PRO A 32 14.26 -14.95 -1.01
CA PRO A 32 15.54 -15.05 -1.71
C PRO A 32 15.45 -14.46 -3.13
N VAL A 33 16.38 -13.59 -3.46
CA VAL A 33 16.49 -12.94 -4.77
C VAL A 33 17.88 -13.14 -5.29
N TRP A 34 17.99 -13.63 -6.54
CA TRP A 34 19.25 -13.86 -7.19
C TRP A 34 19.75 -12.60 -7.90
N ILE A 35 20.91 -12.08 -7.48
CA ILE A 35 21.55 -10.89 -8.04
C ILE A 35 23.02 -11.22 -8.33
N ASP A 36 23.47 -11.04 -9.56
CA ASP A 36 24.88 -11.16 -9.96
C ASP A 36 25.58 -12.45 -9.53
N GLY A 37 24.88 -13.55 -9.57
CA GLY A 37 25.46 -14.84 -9.17
C GLY A 37 25.41 -15.10 -7.66
N HIS A 38 24.77 -14.25 -6.88
CA HIS A 38 24.60 -14.39 -5.44
C HIS A 38 23.12 -14.36 -5.07
N ASN A 39 22.79 -15.02 -3.97
CA ASN A 39 21.44 -15.01 -3.41
C ASN A 39 21.40 -14.06 -2.20
N TYR A 40 20.47 -13.11 -2.23
CA TYR A 40 20.25 -12.14 -1.16
C TYR A 40 18.83 -12.29 -0.63
N ASP A 41 18.64 -12.11 0.65
CA ASP A 41 17.34 -12.19 1.30
C ASP A 41 16.66 -10.80 1.28
N ALA A 42 15.70 -10.59 0.41
CA ALA A 42 14.90 -9.38 0.39
C ALA A 42 13.87 -9.41 1.53
N HIS A 43 13.87 -8.39 2.36
CA HIS A 43 12.86 -8.16 3.38
C HIS A 43 11.72 -7.37 2.77
N LEU A 44 10.57 -8.03 2.61
CA LEU A 44 9.43 -7.53 1.86
C LEU A 44 8.23 -7.27 2.76
N LYS A 45 7.52 -6.19 2.54
CA LYS A 45 6.16 -5.94 3.02
C LYS A 45 5.21 -5.85 1.82
N ARG A 46 3.95 -6.23 2.02
CA ARG A 46 2.95 -6.18 0.96
C ARG A 46 2.62 -4.73 0.60
N ASN A 47 2.64 -4.42 -0.69
CA ASN A 47 2.16 -3.14 -1.19
C ASN A 47 0.69 -3.26 -1.57
N LEU A 48 -0.20 -2.76 -0.71
CA LEU A 48 -1.65 -2.86 -0.89
C LEU A 48 -2.22 -1.81 -1.84
N ARG A 49 -1.45 -0.78 -2.21
CA ARG A 49 -1.92 0.31 -3.08
C ARG A 49 -2.23 -0.14 -4.50
N PHE A 50 -1.55 -1.18 -4.98
CA PHE A 50 -1.74 -1.71 -6.33
C PHE A 50 -2.37 -3.10 -6.34
N GLY A 51 -2.86 -3.58 -5.19
CA GLY A 51 -3.43 -4.91 -5.04
C GLY A 51 -4.67 -5.10 -5.93
N SER A 52 -4.65 -6.17 -6.72
CA SER A 52 -5.83 -6.75 -7.36
C SER A 52 -6.10 -8.12 -6.75
N ASN A 53 -7.26 -8.69 -7.05
CA ASN A 53 -7.57 -10.07 -6.63
C ASN A 53 -6.69 -11.12 -7.30
N GLU A 54 -5.89 -10.75 -8.29
CA GLU A 54 -5.15 -11.65 -9.17
C GLU A 54 -3.63 -11.62 -8.99
N GLY A 55 -3.10 -10.64 -8.23
CA GLY A 55 -1.65 -10.48 -8.02
C GLY A 55 -1.29 -9.98 -6.63
N GLU A 56 -0.13 -10.38 -6.15
CA GLU A 56 0.45 -9.88 -4.90
C GLU A 56 1.67 -9.02 -5.22
N HIS A 57 1.67 -7.79 -4.73
CA HIS A 57 2.74 -6.82 -4.94
C HIS A 57 3.45 -6.54 -3.62
N TYR A 58 4.77 -6.40 -3.67
CA TYR A 58 5.60 -6.22 -2.49
C TYR A 58 6.61 -5.10 -2.72
N GLU A 59 6.93 -4.40 -1.64
CA GLU A 59 8.04 -3.46 -1.55
C GLU A 59 8.97 -3.86 -0.41
N GLY A 60 10.25 -3.52 -0.51
CA GLY A 60 11.21 -3.88 0.52
C GLY A 60 12.63 -3.44 0.21
N TYR A 61 13.58 -4.08 0.87
CA TYR A 61 15.00 -3.76 0.78
C TYR A 61 15.86 -5.01 1.07
N PHE A 62 17.17 -4.92 0.82
CA PHE A 62 18.15 -5.91 1.24
C PHE A 62 18.86 -5.45 2.51
N PRO A 63 18.90 -6.24 3.60
CA PRO A 63 19.60 -5.86 4.83
C PRO A 63 21.09 -5.56 4.63
N GLU A 64 21.71 -6.19 3.62
CA GLU A 64 23.12 -5.99 3.28
C GLU A 64 23.37 -4.63 2.59
N ASP A 65 22.33 -4.01 2.06
CA ASP A 65 22.33 -2.68 1.45
C ASP A 65 21.11 -1.90 1.90
N PRO A 66 21.17 -1.19 3.05
CA PRO A 66 20.02 -0.47 3.61
C PRO A 66 19.49 0.67 2.74
N GLU A 67 20.26 1.15 1.77
CA GLU A 67 19.84 2.15 0.78
C GLU A 67 19.15 1.51 -0.44
N SER A 68 19.10 0.18 -0.49
CA SER A 68 18.42 -0.53 -1.56
C SER A 68 16.90 -0.41 -1.47
N TRP A 69 16.25 -0.53 -2.63
CA TRP A 69 14.83 -0.77 -2.69
C TRP A 69 14.50 -1.96 -3.59
N VAL A 70 13.43 -2.67 -3.25
CA VAL A 70 12.93 -3.83 -4.00
C VAL A 70 11.46 -3.63 -4.29
N ARG A 71 11.06 -3.84 -5.54
CA ARG A 71 9.68 -3.83 -6.00
C ARG A 71 9.43 -5.10 -6.80
N VAL A 72 8.73 -6.04 -6.19
CA VAL A 72 8.46 -7.34 -6.80
C VAL A 72 6.99 -7.69 -6.72
N SER A 73 6.55 -8.48 -7.67
CA SER A 73 5.20 -8.99 -7.75
C SER A 73 5.22 -10.50 -7.98
N PHE A 74 4.26 -11.19 -7.37
CA PHE A 74 4.07 -12.61 -7.58
C PHE A 74 2.90 -12.82 -8.52
N LEU A 75 3.21 -13.18 -9.76
CA LEU A 75 2.28 -13.40 -10.87
C LEU A 75 2.56 -14.75 -11.52
N ASP A 76 1.52 -15.47 -11.93
CA ASP A 76 1.65 -16.74 -12.65
C ASP A 76 2.65 -17.74 -12.01
N ASN A 77 2.64 -17.83 -10.67
CA ASN A 77 3.57 -18.65 -9.89
C ASN A 77 5.05 -18.26 -10.06
N SER A 78 5.33 -17.03 -10.45
CA SER A 78 6.70 -16.52 -10.56
C SER A 78 6.84 -15.14 -9.93
N TRP A 79 8.05 -14.85 -9.43
CA TRP A 79 8.44 -13.53 -8.98
C TRP A 79 8.98 -12.73 -10.17
N GLU A 80 8.52 -11.50 -10.31
CA GLU A 80 9.07 -10.54 -11.25
C GLU A 80 9.12 -9.15 -10.63
N GLY A 81 10.04 -8.32 -11.08
CA GLY A 81 10.16 -6.96 -10.61
C GLY A 81 11.55 -6.37 -10.81
N MET A 82 11.86 -5.42 -9.95
CA MET A 82 13.12 -4.67 -9.98
C MET A 82 13.64 -4.43 -8.57
N ALA A 83 14.94 -4.25 -8.47
CA ALA A 83 15.59 -3.76 -7.27
C ALA A 83 16.72 -2.79 -7.64
N TYR A 84 16.86 -1.70 -6.90
CA TYR A 84 18.07 -0.91 -6.86
C TYR A 84 18.89 -1.36 -5.66
N ALA A 85 20.06 -1.88 -5.91
CA ALA A 85 20.95 -2.36 -4.86
C ALA A 85 22.40 -2.35 -5.34
N PHE A 86 23.32 -2.19 -4.42
CA PHE A 86 24.77 -2.18 -4.71
C PHE A 86 25.16 -1.18 -5.80
N GLY A 87 24.46 -0.01 -5.81
CA GLY A 87 24.71 1.11 -6.72
C GLY A 87 24.18 0.94 -8.14
N ARG A 88 23.32 -0.07 -8.42
CA ARG A 88 22.73 -0.29 -9.75
C ARG A 88 21.36 -0.96 -9.71
N MET A 89 20.67 -0.87 -10.83
CA MET A 89 19.39 -1.54 -11.04
C MET A 89 19.58 -3.01 -11.40
N HIS A 90 18.72 -3.85 -10.82
CA HIS A 90 18.63 -5.28 -11.12
C HIS A 90 17.20 -5.62 -11.50
N THR A 91 17.05 -6.41 -12.55
CA THR A 91 15.76 -7.00 -12.91
C THR A 91 15.60 -8.34 -12.21
N ILE A 92 14.47 -8.53 -11.56
CA ILE A 92 14.10 -9.77 -10.89
C ILE A 92 13.06 -10.47 -11.76
N GLY A 93 13.33 -11.67 -12.17
CA GLY A 93 12.41 -12.42 -13.04
C GLY A 93 12.55 -13.91 -12.95
N GLY A 94 11.43 -14.58 -13.20
CA GLY A 94 11.07 -15.98 -13.17
C GLY A 94 12.14 -17.05 -13.05
N ASN A 95 11.98 -17.96 -12.11
CA ASN A 95 12.69 -19.23 -11.97
C ASN A 95 14.22 -19.14 -12.05
N ASP A 96 14.85 -18.47 -11.06
CA ASP A 96 16.30 -18.49 -10.79
C ASP A 96 17.22 -18.03 -11.95
N LYS A 97 16.69 -17.29 -12.91
CA LYS A 97 17.50 -16.68 -13.97
C LYS A 97 17.35 -15.16 -13.92
N PRO A 98 18.49 -14.43 -14.00
CA PRO A 98 18.41 -13.00 -14.19
C PRO A 98 17.59 -12.70 -15.45
N ALA A 99 16.54 -11.88 -15.30
CA ALA A 99 15.83 -11.39 -16.47
C ALA A 99 16.77 -10.42 -17.19
N THR A 100 17.35 -10.88 -18.28
CA THR A 100 18.15 -10.02 -19.16
C THR A 100 17.21 -9.40 -20.18
N PHE A 101 17.12 -8.07 -20.20
CA PHE A 101 16.61 -7.37 -21.37
C PHE A 101 17.54 -7.67 -22.54
N SER A 102 17.09 -8.47 -23.46
CA SER A 102 17.76 -8.59 -24.75
C SER A 102 16.78 -8.12 -25.82
N PHE A 103 16.98 -6.92 -26.30
CA PHE A 103 16.47 -6.58 -27.62
C PHE A 103 17.23 -7.46 -28.63
N SER A 104 16.53 -8.02 -29.60
CA SER A 104 17.22 -8.78 -30.64
C SER A 104 18.23 -7.81 -31.29
N ARG A 105 19.40 -8.32 -31.65
CA ARG A 105 20.51 -7.49 -32.18
C ARG A 105 20.15 -6.65 -33.43
N ASN A 106 18.98 -6.87 -34.01
CA ASN A 106 18.49 -6.20 -35.21
C ASN A 106 17.28 -5.28 -34.95
N GLU A 107 16.82 -5.16 -33.70
CA GLU A 107 15.74 -4.24 -33.35
C GLU A 107 16.36 -2.99 -32.73
N GLU A 108 15.92 -1.84 -33.20
CA GLU A 108 16.27 -0.58 -32.55
C GLU A 108 15.69 -0.58 -31.13
N PRO A 109 16.45 -0.09 -30.13
CA PRO A 109 15.91 0.02 -28.78
C PRO A 109 14.67 0.93 -28.79
N PRO A 110 13.65 0.61 -27.99
CA PRO A 110 12.47 1.45 -27.87
C PRO A 110 12.86 2.90 -27.51
N GLN A 111 12.26 3.88 -28.16
CA GLN A 111 12.59 5.29 -28.03
C GLN A 111 11.37 6.10 -27.54
N CYS A 112 11.62 7.20 -26.85
CA CYS A 112 10.59 8.18 -26.57
C CYS A 112 10.38 9.10 -27.77
N GLY A 113 9.12 9.36 -28.13
CA GLY A 113 8.75 10.19 -29.28
C GLY A 113 8.73 11.69 -29.03
N VAL A 114 9.08 12.18 -27.83
CA VAL A 114 9.01 13.61 -27.46
C VAL A 114 9.80 14.51 -28.40
N ASP A 115 10.92 14.04 -28.95
CA ASP A 115 11.75 14.83 -29.86
C ASP A 115 11.04 15.20 -31.17
N HIS A 116 9.97 14.51 -31.52
CA HIS A 116 9.17 14.78 -32.73
C HIS A 116 8.06 15.84 -32.51
N LEU A 117 7.79 16.22 -31.25
CA LEU A 117 6.80 17.23 -30.91
C LEU A 117 7.37 18.66 -30.90
N HIS A 118 8.54 18.90 -31.52
CA HIS A 118 9.16 20.21 -31.57
C HIS A 118 8.38 21.22 -32.43
N GLY A 119 7.29 21.73 -31.86
CA GLY A 119 6.89 23.11 -32.10
C GLY A 119 7.41 23.95 -30.94
N ASP A 120 8.16 24.97 -31.21
CA ASP A 120 8.79 25.92 -30.26
C ASP A 120 7.88 26.58 -29.19
N SER A 121 6.70 26.06 -28.96
CA SER A 121 5.62 26.72 -28.25
C SER A 121 5.47 26.39 -26.76
N MET A 122 6.29 25.49 -26.19
CA MET A 122 6.23 25.15 -24.78
C MET A 122 7.53 25.43 -24.01
N ILE A 123 8.40 26.30 -24.57
CA ILE A 123 9.52 26.84 -23.82
C ILE A 123 8.96 27.97 -22.94
N THR A 124 8.68 27.70 -21.69
CA THR A 124 8.48 28.78 -20.73
C THR A 124 9.81 29.52 -20.54
N PRO A 125 9.81 30.86 -20.34
CA PRO A 125 11.04 31.65 -20.15
C PRO A 125 11.89 31.24 -18.97
N GLU A 126 11.44 30.28 -18.18
CA GLU A 126 12.08 29.77 -16.94
C GLU A 126 13.24 28.79 -17.19
N SER A 127 13.47 28.36 -18.43
CA SER A 127 14.52 27.39 -18.78
C SER A 127 15.97 27.95 -18.76
N LEU A 128 16.17 29.19 -18.33
CA LEU A 128 17.48 29.86 -18.35
C LEU A 128 18.02 30.17 -16.96
N VAL A 129 17.83 29.28 -16.01
CA VAL A 129 18.21 29.55 -14.62
C VAL A 129 19.58 28.94 -14.30
N GLY A 130 20.50 29.79 -13.87
CA GLY A 130 21.86 29.39 -13.52
C GLY A 130 21.95 28.53 -12.23
N PRO A 131 23.15 27.95 -11.94
CA PRO A 131 23.36 26.97 -10.83
C PRO A 131 22.89 27.43 -9.44
N ALA A 132 22.93 28.76 -9.16
CA ALA A 132 22.51 29.31 -7.87
C ALA A 132 20.98 29.18 -7.65
N MET A 133 20.20 29.31 -8.73
CA MET A 133 18.74 29.22 -8.67
C MET A 133 18.28 27.75 -8.66
N ALA A 134 19.01 26.86 -9.33
CA ALA A 134 18.79 25.42 -9.22
C ALA A 134 18.93 24.96 -7.76
N ARG A 135 19.94 25.45 -7.06
CA ARG A 135 20.17 25.15 -5.65
C ARG A 135 19.04 25.66 -4.73
N ALA A 136 18.58 26.89 -4.94
CA ALA A 136 17.46 27.45 -4.16
C ALA A 136 16.15 26.69 -4.38
N VAL A 137 15.93 26.16 -5.59
CA VAL A 137 14.73 25.35 -5.91
C VAL A 137 14.80 23.99 -5.24
N THR A 138 15.97 23.35 -5.22
CA THR A 138 16.16 22.07 -4.51
C THR A 138 15.96 22.27 -3.00
N GLU A 139 16.51 23.34 -2.42
CA GLU A 139 16.31 23.68 -1.00
C GLU A 139 14.81 23.87 -0.68
N ASN A 140 14.00 24.46 -1.57
CA ASN A 140 12.55 24.58 -1.37
C ASN A 140 11.85 23.22 -1.43
N TYR A 141 12.27 22.32 -2.30
CA TYR A 141 11.73 20.97 -2.35
C TYR A 141 12.10 20.16 -1.11
N ASP A 142 13.33 20.27 -0.64
CA ASP A 142 13.80 19.59 0.57
C ASP A 142 13.01 20.05 1.81
N VAL A 143 12.65 21.35 1.87
CA VAL A 143 11.78 21.88 2.93
C VAL A 143 10.37 21.27 2.82
N LEU A 144 9.82 21.16 1.62
CA LEU A 144 8.52 20.54 1.38
C LEU A 144 8.51 19.06 1.78
N CYS A 145 9.61 18.36 1.56
CA CYS A 145 9.81 16.94 1.86
C CYS A 145 10.57 16.67 3.17
N THR A 146 10.51 17.58 4.14
CA THR A 146 11.19 17.39 5.43
C THR A 146 10.55 16.28 6.24
N ASP A 147 9.23 16.26 6.29
CA ASP A 147 8.46 15.24 6.99
C ASP A 147 8.03 14.15 5.97
N LYS A 148 8.27 12.90 6.33
CA LYS A 148 7.91 11.74 5.48
C LYS A 148 7.17 10.71 6.30
N VAL A 149 6.19 10.11 5.68
CA VAL A 149 5.48 8.93 6.18
C VAL A 149 5.84 7.76 5.27
N ASP A 150 6.41 6.70 5.82
CA ASP A 150 6.90 5.54 5.06
C ASP A 150 7.78 5.94 3.84
N GLY A 151 8.65 6.94 4.03
CA GLY A 151 9.54 7.43 2.97
C GLY A 151 8.90 8.36 1.95
N ALA A 152 7.59 8.61 2.02
CA ALA A 152 6.86 9.50 1.13
C ALA A 152 6.54 10.85 1.79
N CYS A 153 6.61 11.93 1.00
CA CYS A 153 6.21 13.27 1.40
C CYS A 153 5.06 13.83 0.56
N LEU A 154 4.86 13.29 -0.64
CA LEU A 154 3.82 13.71 -1.59
C LEU A 154 3.12 12.50 -2.19
N MET A 155 1.84 12.67 -2.50
CA MET A 155 1.03 11.70 -3.24
C MET A 155 0.51 12.35 -4.52
N LEU A 156 0.91 11.81 -5.66
CA LEU A 156 0.49 12.28 -6.97
C LEU A 156 -0.76 11.50 -7.43
N GLU A 157 -1.82 12.22 -7.76
CA GLU A 157 -3.01 11.60 -8.35
C GLU A 157 -2.72 11.11 -9.77
N LEU A 158 -2.93 9.84 -10.01
CA LEU A 158 -2.64 9.17 -11.27
C LEU A 158 -3.82 8.30 -11.69
N GLU A 159 -4.26 8.48 -12.92
CA GLU A 159 -5.29 7.65 -13.52
C GLU A 159 -4.73 6.98 -14.78
N LEU A 160 -4.84 5.65 -14.85
CA LEU A 160 -4.38 4.87 -15.98
C LEU A 160 -5.57 4.22 -16.69
N ALA A 161 -5.51 4.22 -18.01
CA ALA A 161 -6.42 3.44 -18.84
C ALA A 161 -5.63 2.43 -19.68
N PHE A 162 -6.17 1.21 -19.74
CA PHE A 162 -5.61 0.10 -20.50
C PHE A 162 -6.61 -0.27 -21.59
N ASP A 163 -6.19 -0.17 -22.87
CA ASP A 163 -7.06 -0.45 -24.01
C ASP A 163 -7.43 -1.94 -24.14
N GLN A 164 -8.33 -2.24 -25.06
CA GLN A 164 -8.74 -3.63 -25.28
C GLN A 164 -7.61 -4.48 -25.81
N GLN A 165 -6.70 -3.93 -26.62
CA GLN A 165 -5.56 -4.67 -27.14
C GLN A 165 -4.59 -5.06 -26.03
N PHE A 166 -4.41 -4.24 -24.99
CA PHE A 166 -3.68 -4.63 -23.79
C PHE A 166 -4.33 -5.83 -23.11
N GLN A 167 -5.65 -5.79 -22.91
CA GLN A 167 -6.40 -6.85 -22.23
C GLN A 167 -6.41 -8.16 -23.04
N GLU A 168 -6.45 -8.09 -24.37
CA GLU A 168 -6.40 -9.25 -25.24
C GLU A 168 -5.00 -9.88 -25.33
N ARG A 169 -3.96 -9.04 -25.24
CA ARG A 169 -2.57 -9.46 -25.37
C ARG A 169 -2.06 -10.17 -24.13
N PHE A 170 -2.53 -9.81 -22.95
CA PHE A 170 -1.98 -10.29 -21.69
C PHE A 170 -3.00 -11.09 -20.89
N ALA A 171 -2.59 -12.28 -20.41
CA ALA A 171 -3.32 -12.95 -19.34
C ALA A 171 -3.21 -12.13 -18.05
N GLN A 172 -4.22 -12.09 -17.22
CA GLN A 172 -4.22 -11.33 -15.94
C GLN A 172 -3.84 -9.84 -16.09
N PRO A 173 -4.52 -9.07 -16.95
CA PRO A 173 -4.15 -7.69 -17.24
C PRO A 173 -4.15 -6.78 -15.99
N GLU A 174 -5.04 -7.04 -15.02
CA GLU A 174 -5.12 -6.28 -13.78
C GLU A 174 -3.89 -6.50 -12.90
N ALA A 175 -3.48 -7.74 -12.69
CA ALA A 175 -2.29 -8.08 -11.92
C ALA A 175 -1.02 -7.51 -12.56
N ARG A 176 -0.96 -7.55 -13.90
CA ARG A 176 0.13 -7.00 -14.68
C ARG A 176 0.22 -5.47 -14.54
N ALA A 177 -0.90 -4.77 -14.63
CA ALA A 177 -0.97 -3.33 -14.41
C ALA A 177 -0.49 -2.94 -13.01
N GLY A 178 -0.89 -3.70 -11.98
CA GLY A 178 -0.42 -3.54 -10.62
C GLY A 178 1.09 -3.74 -10.49
N ALA A 179 1.66 -4.77 -11.14
CA ALA A 179 3.10 -5.02 -11.14
C ALA A 179 3.90 -3.89 -11.81
N ILE A 180 3.41 -3.38 -12.94
CA ILE A 180 4.00 -2.22 -13.63
C ILE A 180 4.03 -1.02 -12.67
N MET A 181 2.90 -0.69 -12.06
CA MET A 181 2.80 0.47 -11.18
C MET A 181 3.59 0.31 -9.88
N ASN A 182 3.69 -0.89 -9.34
CA ASN A 182 4.54 -1.17 -8.19
C ASN A 182 6.01 -0.84 -8.48
N MET A 183 6.51 -1.17 -9.66
CA MET A 183 7.88 -0.83 -10.10
C MET A 183 8.04 0.68 -10.38
N VAL A 184 7.09 1.30 -11.08
CA VAL A 184 7.11 2.74 -11.37
C VAL A 184 7.20 3.56 -10.09
N GLU A 185 6.41 3.23 -9.08
CA GLU A 185 6.43 3.94 -7.80
C GLU A 185 7.79 3.82 -7.10
N GLY A 186 8.50 2.70 -7.25
CA GLY A 186 9.82 2.53 -6.65
C GLY A 186 10.79 3.65 -7.01
N PHE A 187 10.85 4.05 -8.28
CA PHE A 187 11.70 5.15 -8.74
C PHE A 187 11.35 6.50 -8.13
N TYR A 188 10.05 6.80 -8.07
CA TYR A 188 9.57 8.09 -7.56
C TYR A 188 9.63 8.20 -6.05
N LYS A 189 9.32 7.11 -5.33
CA LYS A 189 9.39 7.08 -3.86
C LYS A 189 10.83 7.22 -3.38
N ASP A 190 11.75 6.48 -3.98
CA ASP A 190 13.16 6.47 -3.59
C ASP A 190 13.80 7.85 -3.76
N GLN A 191 13.70 8.43 -4.95
CA GLN A 191 14.43 9.66 -5.26
C GLN A 191 13.70 10.94 -4.90
N LEU A 192 12.37 10.95 -5.00
CA LEU A 192 11.55 12.14 -4.84
C LEU A 192 10.64 12.10 -3.60
N GLY A 193 10.52 10.94 -2.93
CA GLY A 193 9.54 10.79 -1.87
C GLY A 193 8.09 10.90 -2.38
N ILE A 194 7.86 10.63 -3.67
CA ILE A 194 6.54 10.67 -4.29
C ILE A 194 5.98 9.26 -4.41
N ILE A 195 4.77 9.05 -3.89
CA ILE A 195 3.96 7.86 -4.16
C ILE A 195 2.75 8.23 -5.01
N PHE A 196 2.13 7.22 -5.62
CA PHE A 196 0.95 7.46 -6.44
C PHE A 196 -0.34 7.19 -5.66
N ASP A 197 -1.21 8.18 -5.64
CA ASP A 197 -2.61 8.00 -5.33
C ASP A 197 -3.29 7.50 -6.60
N THR A 198 -3.30 6.21 -6.81
CA THR A 198 -3.90 5.59 -7.98
C THR A 198 -5.41 5.58 -7.81
N LEU A 199 -6.05 6.61 -8.33
CA LEU A 199 -7.50 6.78 -8.27
C LEU A 199 -8.23 5.74 -9.10
N SER A 200 -7.63 5.30 -10.22
CA SER A 200 -8.16 4.22 -11.04
C SER A 200 -7.12 3.56 -11.95
N LEU A 201 -7.20 2.23 -12.01
CA LEU A 201 -6.71 1.43 -13.12
C LEU A 201 -7.94 1.02 -13.93
N THR A 202 -8.19 1.68 -15.05
CA THR A 202 -9.40 1.47 -15.85
C THR A 202 -9.09 0.57 -17.04
N PHE A 203 -9.68 -0.61 -17.06
CA PHE A 203 -9.63 -1.54 -18.20
C PHE A 203 -10.82 -1.23 -19.11
N LEU A 204 -10.53 -0.67 -20.29
CA LEU A 204 -11.56 -0.12 -21.16
C LEU A 204 -12.46 -1.21 -21.74
N ASP A 205 -13.76 -1.04 -21.60
CA ASP A 205 -14.71 -1.80 -22.40
C ASP A 205 -14.76 -1.30 -23.85
N SER A 206 -15.44 -2.03 -24.74
CA SER A 206 -15.49 -1.68 -26.16
C SER A 206 -16.14 -0.33 -26.45
N ALA A 207 -16.95 0.21 -25.54
CA ALA A 207 -17.55 1.53 -25.73
C ALA A 207 -16.59 2.64 -25.30
N GLN A 208 -15.88 2.42 -24.21
CA GLN A 208 -14.85 3.33 -23.70
C GLN A 208 -13.64 3.38 -24.61
N ASP A 209 -13.18 2.23 -25.13
CA ASP A 209 -12.05 2.13 -26.04
C ASP A 209 -12.30 2.91 -27.35
N ARG A 210 -13.51 2.83 -27.90
CA ARG A 210 -13.91 3.59 -29.11
C ARG A 210 -13.97 5.12 -28.91
N VAL A 211 -13.82 5.63 -27.70
CA VAL A 211 -13.65 7.07 -27.48
C VAL A 211 -12.33 7.56 -28.07
N PHE A 212 -11.31 6.73 -28.03
CA PHE A 212 -9.96 7.05 -28.50
C PHE A 212 -9.74 6.56 -29.94
N SER A 213 -8.87 7.27 -30.63
CA SER A 213 -8.42 6.86 -31.96
C SER A 213 -7.69 5.51 -31.90
N ASP A 214 -7.85 4.70 -32.95
CA ASP A 214 -7.14 3.42 -33.11
C ASP A 214 -5.78 3.56 -33.82
N THR A 215 -5.27 4.78 -33.92
CA THR A 215 -3.96 5.08 -34.52
C THR A 215 -2.82 4.37 -33.81
N THR A 216 -1.79 4.01 -34.59
CA THR A 216 -0.51 3.52 -34.08
C THR A 216 0.58 4.60 -34.07
N GLU A 217 0.26 5.82 -34.52
CA GLU A 217 1.12 6.99 -34.36
C GLU A 217 1.00 7.54 -32.94
N ALA A 218 2.06 7.41 -32.14
CA ALA A 218 2.05 7.80 -30.73
C ALA A 218 1.69 9.28 -30.51
N GLY A 219 2.17 10.19 -31.38
CA GLY A 219 1.88 11.62 -31.31
C GLY A 219 0.41 11.93 -31.58
N ASP A 220 -0.20 11.25 -32.56
CA ASP A 220 -1.61 11.40 -32.86
C ASP A 220 -2.47 10.85 -31.72
N LEU A 221 -2.07 9.72 -31.14
CA LEU A 221 -2.76 9.13 -30.00
C LEU A 221 -2.66 10.05 -28.77
N LEU A 222 -1.49 10.57 -28.45
CA LEU A 222 -1.31 11.52 -27.34
C LEU A 222 -2.18 12.77 -27.52
N SER A 223 -2.23 13.31 -28.74
CA SER A 223 -3.08 14.46 -29.05
C SER A 223 -4.56 14.13 -28.89
N ASP A 224 -5.00 12.97 -29.39
CA ASP A 224 -6.40 12.52 -29.27
C ASP A 224 -6.79 12.31 -27.81
N VAL A 225 -5.95 11.63 -27.01
CA VAL A 225 -6.15 11.41 -25.57
C VAL A 225 -6.30 12.74 -24.83
N SER A 226 -5.42 13.71 -25.14
CA SER A 226 -5.44 15.05 -24.55
C SER A 226 -6.71 15.83 -24.91
N ASP A 227 -7.12 15.77 -26.18
CA ASP A 227 -8.32 16.46 -26.67
C ASP A 227 -9.60 15.84 -26.09
N LYS A 228 -9.67 14.51 -26.00
CA LYS A 228 -10.80 13.80 -25.37
C LYS A 228 -10.92 14.11 -23.88
N ARG A 229 -9.79 14.19 -23.18
CA ARG A 229 -9.77 14.64 -21.79
C ARG A 229 -10.30 16.05 -21.65
N ALA A 230 -9.76 17.01 -22.44
CA ALA A 230 -10.17 18.41 -22.42
C ALA A 230 -11.65 18.61 -22.75
N ALA A 231 -12.19 17.78 -23.64
CA ALA A 231 -13.61 17.80 -24.03
C ALA A 231 -14.54 17.12 -22.98
N GLY A 232 -14.00 16.56 -21.90
CA GLY A 232 -14.79 15.79 -20.91
C GLY A 232 -15.38 14.50 -21.48
N ALA A 233 -14.82 13.98 -22.58
CA ALA A 233 -15.26 12.74 -23.20
C ALA A 233 -14.80 11.49 -22.42
N VAL A 234 -13.73 11.61 -21.64
CA VAL A 234 -13.17 10.55 -20.81
C VAL A 234 -13.90 10.50 -19.46
N ARG A 235 -15.08 9.86 -19.45
CA ARG A 235 -16.03 9.95 -18.33
C ARG A 235 -15.64 9.15 -17.08
N PHE A 236 -14.66 8.27 -17.18
CA PHE A 236 -14.19 7.48 -16.05
C PHE A 236 -13.13 8.21 -15.21
N LEU A 237 -12.58 9.33 -15.68
CA LEU A 237 -11.67 10.14 -14.89
C LEU A 237 -12.37 10.72 -13.66
N LYS A 238 -11.68 10.67 -12.53
CA LYS A 238 -12.21 11.10 -11.24
C LYS A 238 -11.66 12.45 -10.79
N SER A 239 -10.53 12.89 -11.39
CA SER A 239 -9.85 14.11 -11.01
C SER A 239 -9.35 14.90 -12.23
N ASP A 240 -9.56 16.21 -12.20
CA ASP A 240 -9.04 17.12 -13.23
C ASP A 240 -7.55 17.43 -13.05
N ARG A 241 -7.01 17.20 -11.85
CA ARG A 241 -5.61 17.48 -11.49
C ARG A 241 -4.68 16.27 -11.64
N SER A 242 -5.25 15.06 -11.79
CA SER A 242 -4.46 13.83 -12.00
C SER A 242 -3.62 13.89 -13.27
N ILE A 243 -2.53 13.14 -13.31
CA ILE A 243 -1.93 12.71 -14.58
C ILE A 243 -2.80 11.60 -15.14
N PHE A 244 -3.21 11.71 -16.40
CA PHE A 244 -3.89 10.64 -17.12
C PHE A 244 -2.93 9.94 -18.08
N HIS A 245 -2.67 8.67 -17.85
CA HIS A 245 -1.74 7.90 -18.64
C HIS A 245 -2.46 6.74 -19.35
N PHE A 246 -2.32 6.68 -20.69
CA PHE A 246 -2.94 5.66 -21.53
C PHE A 246 -1.92 4.59 -21.90
N VAL A 247 -2.14 3.35 -21.47
CA VAL A 247 -1.28 2.20 -21.74
C VAL A 247 -1.94 1.34 -22.81
N SER A 248 -1.31 1.22 -23.95
CA SER A 248 -1.85 0.53 -25.11
C SER A 248 -1.16 -0.80 -25.38
N GLY A 249 -1.95 -1.82 -25.74
CA GLY A 249 -1.43 -3.07 -26.29
C GLY A 249 -1.01 -2.97 -27.75
N ARG A 250 -1.21 -1.82 -28.40
CA ARG A 250 -0.81 -1.54 -29.79
C ARG A 250 0.70 -1.50 -29.90
N ASP A 251 1.18 -1.84 -31.06
CA ASP A 251 2.58 -1.63 -31.44
C ASP A 251 2.69 -0.29 -32.14
N PHE A 252 3.34 0.70 -31.51
CA PHE A 252 3.47 2.04 -32.08
C PHE A 252 4.44 2.02 -33.27
N ASN A 253 4.15 2.87 -34.26
CA ASN A 253 4.97 2.94 -35.48
C ASN A 253 6.42 3.33 -35.18
N GLY A 254 7.34 2.72 -35.90
CA GLY A 254 8.78 2.90 -35.69
C GLY A 254 9.28 2.26 -34.41
N SER A 255 10.21 2.91 -33.75
CA SER A 255 10.75 2.49 -32.44
C SER A 255 10.11 3.22 -31.26
N THR A 256 9.00 3.95 -31.46
CA THR A 256 8.37 4.75 -30.40
C THR A 256 7.76 3.86 -29.33
N ALA A 257 8.21 4.02 -28.08
CA ALA A 257 7.75 3.29 -26.91
C ALA A 257 6.67 4.04 -26.13
N GLY A 258 6.77 5.36 -26.09
CA GLY A 258 5.85 6.23 -25.38
C GLY A 258 6.03 7.68 -25.78
N MET A 259 5.14 8.52 -25.28
CA MET A 259 5.16 9.96 -25.49
C MET A 259 4.32 10.69 -24.44
N ALA A 260 4.81 11.82 -23.92
CA ALA A 260 4.07 12.64 -22.97
C ALA A 260 4.36 14.14 -23.15
N TRP A 261 3.48 14.98 -22.64
CA TRP A 261 3.72 16.42 -22.61
C TRP A 261 4.69 16.81 -21.50
N VAL A 262 5.72 17.58 -21.83
CA VAL A 262 6.75 17.99 -20.87
C VAL A 262 6.25 19.11 -19.96
N GLY A 263 6.46 18.99 -18.64
CA GLY A 263 6.12 20.01 -17.65
C GLY A 263 4.64 20.31 -17.50
N SER A 264 3.81 19.34 -17.82
CA SER A 264 2.35 19.48 -17.86
C SER A 264 1.66 19.16 -16.53
N LEU A 265 2.41 18.81 -15.48
CA LEU A 265 1.88 18.56 -14.14
C LEU A 265 0.93 19.68 -13.71
N CYS A 266 -0.25 19.33 -13.21
CA CYS A 266 -1.33 20.26 -12.88
C CYS A 266 -1.81 21.15 -14.03
N GLY A 267 -1.48 20.79 -15.26
CA GLY A 267 -2.05 21.40 -16.43
C GLY A 267 -3.53 21.05 -16.53
N THR A 268 -4.36 21.96 -16.05
CA THR A 268 -5.81 21.77 -16.01
C THR A 268 -6.35 21.32 -17.36
N GLY A 269 -6.94 20.14 -17.36
CA GLY A 269 -7.88 19.70 -18.35
C GLY A 269 -7.34 19.18 -19.68
N ARG A 270 -6.04 19.31 -20.04
CA ARG A 270 -5.58 18.84 -21.36
C ARG A 270 -4.24 18.09 -21.33
N TYR A 271 -3.20 18.76 -20.91
CA TYR A 271 -1.83 18.32 -21.20
C TYR A 271 -1.18 17.40 -20.17
N ALA A 272 -1.75 17.22 -18.96
CA ALA A 272 -1.23 16.25 -18.02
C ALA A 272 -1.56 14.82 -18.46
N THR A 273 -1.05 14.44 -19.64
CA THR A 273 -1.30 13.16 -20.29
C THR A 273 -0.01 12.54 -20.83
N GLY A 274 -0.03 11.22 -20.95
CA GLY A 274 1.00 10.43 -21.59
C GLY A 274 0.42 9.17 -22.22
N VAL A 275 1.13 8.56 -23.15
CA VAL A 275 0.79 7.29 -23.78
C VAL A 275 2.00 6.36 -23.77
N THR A 276 1.78 5.07 -23.58
CA THR A 276 2.84 4.04 -23.58
C THR A 276 2.38 2.81 -24.33
N ASN A 277 3.24 2.28 -25.19
CA ASN A 277 3.13 0.94 -25.74
C ASN A 277 3.49 -0.10 -24.66
N ALA A 278 2.65 -1.05 -24.40
CA ALA A 278 2.92 -2.14 -23.46
C ALA A 278 3.81 -3.20 -24.10
N PHE A 279 4.92 -3.52 -23.46
CA PHE A 279 5.85 -4.56 -23.87
C PHE A 279 5.51 -5.90 -23.21
N ASN A 280 6.04 -7.00 -23.73
CA ASN A 280 5.90 -8.31 -23.09
C ASN A 280 6.57 -8.37 -21.71
N SER A 281 7.60 -7.55 -21.48
CA SER A 281 8.25 -7.37 -20.19
C SER A 281 7.55 -6.26 -19.39
N ASN A 282 7.07 -6.59 -18.21
CA ASN A 282 6.51 -5.60 -17.27
C ASN A 282 7.54 -4.56 -16.87
N THR A 283 8.81 -4.97 -16.74
CA THR A 283 9.91 -4.09 -16.38
C THR A 283 10.18 -3.04 -17.46
N VAL A 284 10.17 -3.44 -18.74
CA VAL A 284 10.32 -2.50 -19.86
C VAL A 284 9.15 -1.51 -19.87
N THR A 285 7.92 -2.02 -19.74
CA THR A 285 6.73 -1.18 -19.70
C THR A 285 6.79 -0.19 -18.52
N ALA A 286 7.24 -0.65 -17.33
CA ALA A 286 7.39 0.21 -16.16
C ALA A 286 8.43 1.31 -16.38
N LEU A 287 9.56 1.01 -17.02
CA LEU A 287 10.57 2.01 -17.35
C LEU A 287 10.02 3.08 -18.30
N VAL A 288 9.26 2.68 -19.34
CA VAL A 288 8.63 3.65 -20.26
C VAL A 288 7.59 4.48 -19.53
N VAL A 289 6.69 3.86 -18.75
CA VAL A 289 5.68 4.61 -17.98
C VAL A 289 6.35 5.60 -17.01
N ALA A 290 7.41 5.19 -16.31
CA ALA A 290 8.16 6.08 -15.43
C ALA A 290 8.81 7.23 -16.20
N HIS A 291 9.36 6.97 -17.38
CA HIS A 291 9.93 7.98 -18.26
C HIS A 291 8.88 9.02 -18.68
N GLU A 292 7.71 8.58 -19.16
CA GLU A 292 6.66 9.48 -19.66
C GLU A 292 6.04 10.33 -18.53
N ILE A 293 5.86 9.74 -17.32
CA ILE A 293 5.45 10.53 -16.15
C ILE A 293 6.54 11.54 -15.76
N GLY A 294 7.83 11.19 -15.91
CA GLY A 294 8.94 12.11 -15.71
C GLY A 294 8.85 13.34 -16.61
N HIS A 295 8.43 13.18 -17.87
CA HIS A 295 8.13 14.29 -18.76
C HIS A 295 6.99 15.17 -18.22
N ASN A 296 5.89 14.58 -17.78
CA ASN A 296 4.81 15.37 -17.19
C ASN A 296 5.28 16.19 -15.97
N LEU A 297 6.21 15.67 -15.19
CA LEU A 297 6.84 16.34 -14.04
C LEU A 297 7.92 17.35 -14.46
N GLY A 298 8.24 17.51 -15.74
CA GLY A 298 9.14 18.53 -16.26
C GLY A 298 10.53 18.05 -16.68
N ALA A 299 10.87 16.78 -16.50
CA ALA A 299 12.14 16.25 -16.95
C ALA A 299 12.21 16.22 -18.49
N ARG A 300 13.36 16.57 -19.06
CA ARG A 300 13.70 16.43 -20.47
C ARG A 300 14.66 15.26 -20.65
N HIS A 301 14.90 14.85 -21.91
CA HIS A 301 15.85 13.79 -22.17
C HIS A 301 17.28 14.17 -21.72
N ASP A 302 17.95 13.24 -21.04
CA ASP A 302 19.35 13.35 -20.71
C ASP A 302 20.22 13.32 -21.99
N GLY A 303 21.22 14.20 -22.05
CA GLY A 303 22.08 14.37 -23.22
C GLY A 303 21.47 15.21 -24.35
N GLN A 304 20.23 15.66 -24.21
CA GLN A 304 19.55 16.50 -25.22
C GLN A 304 19.14 17.83 -24.60
N GLY A 305 19.05 18.87 -25.38
CA GLY A 305 18.71 20.26 -25.08
C GLY A 305 18.19 20.65 -23.68
N GLY A 306 18.32 21.91 -23.33
CA GLY A 306 17.86 22.44 -22.04
C GLY A 306 18.68 21.90 -20.86
N GLU A 307 18.02 21.57 -19.77
CA GLU A 307 18.67 21.08 -18.55
C GLU A 307 19.24 19.66 -18.70
N GLY A 308 18.63 18.83 -19.52
CA GLY A 308 19.11 17.48 -19.79
C GLY A 308 20.47 17.42 -20.49
N ALA A 309 20.89 18.48 -21.18
CA ALA A 309 22.15 18.53 -21.93
C ALA A 309 23.42 18.33 -21.07
N ALA A 310 23.32 18.58 -19.77
CA ALA A 310 24.46 18.44 -18.83
C ALA A 310 24.63 17.00 -18.31
N CYS A 311 23.64 16.12 -18.51
CA CYS A 311 23.68 14.74 -18.07
C CYS A 311 23.91 13.78 -19.25
N GLU A 312 24.57 12.65 -18.97
CA GLU A 312 24.87 11.67 -20.01
C GLU A 312 23.61 10.92 -20.42
N SER A 313 23.40 10.81 -21.74
CA SER A 313 22.31 9.96 -22.27
C SER A 313 22.61 8.49 -22.07
N GLY A 314 21.57 7.68 -21.85
CA GLY A 314 21.64 6.22 -21.86
C GLY A 314 22.05 5.58 -20.54
N GLN A 315 22.24 6.34 -19.45
CA GLN A 315 22.54 5.81 -18.11
C GLN A 315 21.35 5.92 -17.15
N PHE A 316 20.39 6.75 -17.46
CA PHE A 316 19.28 7.13 -16.58
C PHE A 316 17.92 6.93 -17.26
N ILE A 317 16.86 6.96 -16.44
CA ILE A 317 15.48 6.74 -16.90
C ILE A 317 15.10 7.71 -18.02
N MET A 318 15.51 8.99 -17.93
CA MET A 318 15.21 9.98 -18.95
C MET A 318 16.16 9.96 -20.16
N GLY A 319 16.87 8.87 -20.39
CA GLY A 319 17.56 8.63 -21.65
C GLY A 319 16.56 8.59 -22.83
N PRO A 320 16.92 9.07 -24.03
CA PRO A 320 15.99 9.09 -25.19
C PRO A 320 15.60 7.69 -25.68
N SER A 321 16.28 6.67 -25.25
CA SER A 321 15.96 5.28 -25.56
C SER A 321 15.98 4.41 -24.31
N VAL A 322 15.12 3.40 -24.27
CA VAL A 322 15.05 2.45 -23.15
C VAL A 322 16.33 1.61 -23.13
N ASN A 323 16.96 1.58 -21.95
CA ASN A 323 18.20 0.86 -21.72
C ASN A 323 18.05 -0.04 -20.48
N SER A 324 18.55 -1.25 -20.55
CA SER A 324 18.54 -2.21 -19.43
C SER A 324 19.45 -1.84 -18.27
N ASN A 325 20.35 -0.87 -18.48
CA ASN A 325 21.32 -0.44 -17.48
C ASN A 325 20.91 0.85 -16.73
N VAL A 326 19.69 1.34 -16.95
CA VAL A 326 19.20 2.53 -16.23
C VAL A 326 19.07 2.22 -14.75
N SER A 327 19.48 3.17 -13.92
CA SER A 327 19.49 2.98 -12.46
C SER A 327 18.46 3.87 -11.75
N SER A 328 18.24 5.07 -12.26
CA SER A 328 17.52 6.14 -11.54
C SER A 328 17.23 7.29 -12.49
N PHE A 329 16.59 8.32 -12.01
CA PHE A 329 16.61 9.63 -12.65
C PHE A 329 17.99 10.28 -12.47
N SER A 330 18.45 11.00 -13.48
CA SER A 330 19.68 11.78 -13.39
C SER A 330 19.52 12.99 -12.45
N SER A 331 20.63 13.61 -12.06
CA SER A 331 20.59 14.87 -11.33
C SER A 331 19.89 15.99 -12.14
N CYS A 332 20.00 15.99 -13.46
CA CYS A 332 19.30 16.93 -14.34
C CYS A 332 17.79 16.74 -14.26
N SER A 333 17.35 15.50 -14.34
CA SER A 333 15.93 15.14 -14.24
C SER A 333 15.37 15.44 -12.86
N TYR A 334 16.12 15.11 -11.79
CA TYR A 334 15.75 15.45 -10.42
C TYR A 334 15.54 16.97 -10.25
N VAL A 335 16.49 17.79 -10.68
CA VAL A 335 16.39 19.25 -10.59
C VAL A 335 15.23 19.79 -11.42
N SER A 336 14.97 19.24 -12.61
CA SER A 336 13.86 19.67 -13.46
C SER A 336 12.51 19.38 -12.81
N MET A 337 12.33 18.15 -12.29
CA MET A 337 11.09 17.73 -11.64
C MET A 337 10.84 18.50 -10.33
N THR A 338 11.84 18.61 -9.47
CA THR A 338 11.70 19.34 -8.19
C THR A 338 11.47 20.82 -8.40
N ARG A 339 12.04 21.41 -9.46
CA ARG A 339 11.76 22.79 -9.87
C ARG A 339 10.30 22.94 -10.32
N LYS A 340 9.81 22.03 -11.14
CA LYS A 340 8.41 22.06 -11.57
C LYS A 340 7.47 22.00 -10.38
N ILE A 341 7.71 21.10 -9.43
CA ILE A 341 6.89 20.98 -8.22
C ILE A 341 6.99 22.23 -7.36
N SER A 342 8.21 22.73 -7.10
CA SER A 342 8.43 23.92 -6.27
C SER A 342 7.91 25.22 -6.92
N SER A 343 7.70 25.23 -8.25
CA SER A 343 7.11 26.38 -8.98
C SER A 343 5.59 26.43 -8.87
N LEU A 344 4.95 25.40 -8.34
CA LEU A 344 3.51 25.41 -8.11
C LEU A 344 3.17 26.44 -7.03
N GLY A 345 2.22 27.31 -7.31
CA GLY A 345 1.80 28.34 -6.37
C GLY A 345 1.14 27.77 -5.10
N ALA A 346 0.59 26.55 -5.22
CA ALA A 346 -0.01 25.78 -4.13
C ALA A 346 0.15 24.29 -4.47
N VAL A 347 1.04 23.60 -3.76
CA VAL A 347 1.37 22.19 -4.01
C VAL A 347 0.15 21.29 -3.76
N GLU A 348 -0.68 21.64 -2.79
CA GLU A 348 -1.94 20.97 -2.44
C GLU A 348 -2.97 20.96 -3.57
N GLN A 349 -2.82 21.80 -4.58
CA GLN A 349 -3.66 21.75 -5.77
C GLN A 349 -3.31 20.59 -6.72
N CYS A 350 -2.16 19.97 -6.52
CA CYS A 350 -1.61 18.94 -7.39
C CYS A 350 -1.35 17.64 -6.69
N PHE A 351 -1.03 17.71 -5.41
CA PHE A 351 -0.65 16.58 -4.60
C PHE A 351 -1.53 16.46 -3.37
N ASN A 352 -1.72 15.24 -2.95
CA ASN A 352 -2.16 14.91 -1.60
C ASN A 352 -0.92 14.68 -0.71
N PHE A 353 -1.14 14.61 0.60
CA PHE A 353 -0.08 14.37 1.57
C PHE A 353 -0.28 13.01 2.24
N PRO A 354 0.77 12.19 2.35
CA PRO A 354 0.69 10.93 3.07
C PRO A 354 0.57 11.19 4.58
N ALA A 355 -0.26 10.40 5.22
CA ALA A 355 -0.38 10.31 6.66
C ALA A 355 -0.43 8.85 7.10
N ASP A 356 -0.34 8.62 8.39
CA ASP A 356 -0.50 7.32 9.02
C ASP A 356 -1.15 7.49 10.39
N VAL A 357 -2.22 6.76 10.62
CA VAL A 357 -2.78 6.56 11.95
C VAL A 357 -2.63 5.10 12.34
N SER A 358 -2.04 4.81 13.47
CA SER A 358 -1.75 3.43 13.85
C SER A 358 -2.23 3.11 15.27
N LEU A 359 -2.56 1.84 15.48
CA LEU A 359 -2.94 1.29 16.77
C LEU A 359 -1.89 0.30 17.27
N SER A 360 -1.47 0.45 18.51
CA SER A 360 -0.55 -0.47 19.16
C SER A 360 -0.97 -0.78 20.60
N ALA A 361 -0.64 -1.99 21.07
CA ALA A 361 -0.88 -2.36 22.46
C ALA A 361 0.20 -1.74 23.36
N VAL A 362 -0.22 -1.20 24.50
CA VAL A 362 0.68 -0.70 25.54
C VAL A 362 1.10 -1.87 26.44
N ASN A 363 2.37 -1.87 26.86
CA ASN A 363 2.84 -2.85 27.83
C ASN A 363 2.03 -2.80 29.13
N GLY A 364 1.68 -3.96 29.68
CA GLY A 364 0.91 -4.08 30.93
C GLY A 364 -0.58 -4.35 30.73
N ASN A 365 -1.05 -4.47 29.49
CA ASN A 365 -2.39 -5.00 29.23
C ASN A 365 -2.50 -6.45 29.73
N PRO A 366 -3.65 -6.85 30.32
CA PRO A 366 -3.83 -8.21 30.78
C PRO A 366 -3.85 -9.20 29.61
N SER A 367 -3.04 -10.24 29.67
CA SER A 367 -3.12 -11.39 28.77
C SER A 367 -4.17 -12.41 29.21
N GLU A 368 -4.54 -12.36 30.50
CA GLU A 368 -5.48 -13.27 31.14
C GLU A 368 -6.31 -12.52 32.19
N VAL A 369 -7.61 -12.82 32.29
CA VAL A 369 -8.52 -12.24 33.27
C VAL A 369 -9.46 -13.32 33.82
N LYS A 370 -9.95 -13.14 35.06
CA LYS A 370 -10.96 -14.04 35.65
C LYS A 370 -12.35 -13.74 35.05
N GLN A 371 -13.15 -14.78 34.87
CA GLN A 371 -14.54 -14.65 34.45
C GLN A 371 -15.31 -13.68 35.36
N GLY A 372 -16.07 -12.78 34.77
CA GLY A 372 -16.87 -11.76 35.47
C GLY A 372 -16.03 -10.65 36.11
N ALA A 373 -14.71 -10.69 36.04
CA ALA A 373 -13.87 -9.66 36.63
C ALA A 373 -13.77 -8.44 35.72
N PRO A 374 -13.77 -7.21 36.29
CA PRO A 374 -13.45 -6.01 35.55
C PRO A 374 -11.96 -5.98 35.19
N PHE A 375 -11.65 -5.48 34.01
CA PHE A 375 -10.27 -5.23 33.58
C PHE A 375 -10.19 -3.91 32.79
N GLN A 376 -8.97 -3.40 32.65
CA GLN A 376 -8.65 -2.28 31.80
C GLN A 376 -7.55 -2.68 30.82
N ALA A 377 -7.74 -2.30 29.56
CA ALA A 377 -6.72 -2.40 28.52
C ALA A 377 -6.48 -1.01 27.91
N ASN A 378 -5.21 -0.69 27.68
CA ASN A 378 -4.80 0.56 27.11
C ASN A 378 -4.09 0.33 25.79
N PHE A 379 -4.34 1.20 24.83
CA PHE A 379 -3.76 1.18 23.51
C PHE A 379 -3.25 2.56 23.16
N GLN A 380 -2.22 2.60 22.36
CA GLN A 380 -1.69 3.84 21.85
C GLN A 380 -2.18 4.05 20.42
N VAL A 381 -2.67 5.24 20.15
CA VAL A 381 -3.00 5.72 18.81
C VAL A 381 -1.93 6.73 18.44
N ASP A 382 -1.14 6.40 17.43
CA ASP A 382 -0.10 7.28 16.90
C ASP A 382 -0.55 7.89 15.59
N TYR A 383 -0.04 9.07 15.31
CA TYR A 383 -0.33 9.81 14.09
C TYR A 383 0.94 10.47 13.57
N GLN A 384 1.15 10.34 12.27
CA GLN A 384 2.18 11.01 11.50
C GLN A 384 1.56 11.61 10.24
N ASP A 385 2.03 12.74 9.79
CA ASP A 385 1.67 13.31 8.50
C ASP A 385 2.85 14.06 7.88
N ALA A 386 2.89 14.09 6.57
CA ALA A 386 3.87 14.84 5.79
C ALA A 386 3.38 16.26 5.45
N SER A 387 2.12 16.60 5.77
CA SER A 387 1.59 17.94 5.53
C SER A 387 2.08 18.91 6.59
N GLN A 388 2.25 20.16 6.21
CA GLN A 388 2.53 21.24 7.16
C GLN A 388 1.25 21.80 7.81
N GLN A 389 0.09 21.33 7.40
CA GLN A 389 -1.23 21.77 7.88
C GLN A 389 -1.79 20.76 8.89
N LYS A 390 -1.53 20.96 10.16
CA LYS A 390 -1.85 20.01 11.24
C LYS A 390 -3.27 20.22 11.81
N ALA A 391 -4.30 20.09 11.00
CA ALA A 391 -5.69 20.24 11.43
C ALA A 391 -6.51 18.94 11.44
N ASP A 392 -5.88 17.80 11.25
CA ASP A 392 -6.57 16.52 11.13
C ASP A 392 -7.07 15.99 12.47
N ARG A 393 -8.03 15.11 12.39
CA ARG A 393 -8.67 14.46 13.52
C ARG A 393 -8.61 12.96 13.38
N VAL A 394 -8.62 12.29 14.52
CA VAL A 394 -8.64 10.83 14.62
C VAL A 394 -9.89 10.41 15.38
N THR A 395 -10.54 9.36 14.95
CA THR A 395 -11.57 8.64 15.68
C THR A 395 -11.18 7.18 15.82
N VAL A 396 -11.72 6.51 16.84
CA VAL A 396 -11.53 5.08 17.06
C VAL A 396 -12.88 4.44 17.32
N GLY A 397 -13.12 3.30 16.68
CA GLY A 397 -14.25 2.43 16.94
C GLY A 397 -13.79 1.02 17.31
N GLY A 398 -14.64 0.23 17.93
CA GLY A 398 -14.27 -1.15 18.22
C GLY A 398 -15.43 -1.97 18.75
N VAL A 399 -15.19 -3.28 18.84
CA VAL A 399 -16.17 -4.26 19.31
C VAL A 399 -15.50 -5.31 20.19
N ILE A 400 -16.26 -5.85 21.14
CA ILE A 400 -15.94 -7.05 21.88
C ILE A 400 -16.89 -8.15 21.41
N GLY A 401 -16.42 -9.39 21.29
CA GLY A 401 -17.22 -10.50 20.79
C GLY A 401 -18.52 -10.69 21.60
N LYS A 402 -19.63 -10.91 20.93
CA LYS A 402 -20.94 -11.05 21.56
C LYS A 402 -20.97 -12.23 22.53
N GLY A 403 -21.30 -11.93 23.79
CA GLY A 403 -21.30 -12.94 24.87
C GLY A 403 -19.90 -13.27 25.41
N GLU A 404 -18.84 -12.71 24.83
CA GLU A 404 -17.46 -12.92 25.27
C GLU A 404 -17.07 -11.94 26.40
N GLY A 405 -17.69 -10.74 26.41
CA GLY A 405 -17.48 -9.72 27.42
C GLY A 405 -18.48 -8.57 27.32
N ARG A 406 -18.33 -7.58 28.19
CA ARG A 406 -19.15 -6.38 28.24
C ARG A 406 -18.27 -5.15 28.40
N LEU A 407 -18.45 -4.16 27.51
CA LEU A 407 -17.81 -2.86 27.65
C LEU A 407 -18.49 -2.05 28.78
N VAL A 408 -17.69 -1.50 29.68
CA VAL A 408 -18.12 -0.67 30.80
C VAL A 408 -17.87 0.81 30.51
N GLY A 409 -16.72 1.12 29.94
CA GLY A 409 -16.36 2.49 29.57
C GLY A 409 -15.18 2.50 28.61
N VAL A 410 -15.21 3.46 27.70
CA VAL A 410 -14.10 3.67 26.75
C VAL A 410 -13.81 5.16 26.65
N SER A 411 -12.54 5.53 26.54
CA SER A 411 -12.12 6.92 26.32
C SER A 411 -10.93 7.01 25.36
N LEU A 412 -10.92 8.04 24.52
CA LEU A 412 -9.83 8.37 23.61
C LEU A 412 -9.26 9.74 23.99
N GLY A 413 -7.98 9.80 24.35
CA GLY A 413 -7.32 11.03 24.77
C GLY A 413 -8.02 11.72 25.95
N GLY A 414 -8.66 10.94 26.83
CA GLY A 414 -9.43 11.41 27.99
C GLY A 414 -10.88 11.82 27.69
N LYS A 415 -11.33 11.78 26.42
CA LYS A 415 -12.73 12.03 26.05
C LYS A 415 -13.50 10.71 26.04
N ALA A 416 -14.67 10.67 26.71
CA ALA A 416 -15.52 9.48 26.74
C ALA A 416 -16.07 9.14 25.36
N CYS A 417 -16.05 7.84 25.02
CA CYS A 417 -16.64 7.29 23.80
C CYS A 417 -18.08 6.82 24.07
N SER A 418 -18.91 6.80 23.04
CA SER A 418 -20.27 6.26 23.11
C SER A 418 -20.22 4.74 23.00
N LEU A 419 -20.88 4.04 23.92
CA LEU A 419 -21.08 2.61 23.83
C LEU A 419 -22.27 2.32 22.90
N THR A 420 -22.15 1.29 22.06
CA THR A 420 -23.18 0.86 21.12
C THR A 420 -23.65 -0.53 21.51
N GLY A 421 -24.95 -0.72 21.62
CA GLY A 421 -25.56 -1.98 22.05
C GLY A 421 -26.61 -1.77 23.14
N PRO A 422 -27.31 -2.82 23.59
CA PRO A 422 -28.20 -2.75 24.73
C PRO A 422 -27.43 -2.36 26.00
N ALA A 423 -28.08 -1.59 26.88
CA ALA A 423 -27.42 -1.05 28.08
C ALA A 423 -26.79 -2.14 28.98
N ASP A 424 -27.30 -3.37 28.88
CA ASP A 424 -26.89 -4.56 29.63
C ASP A 424 -25.96 -5.51 28.85
N ASN A 425 -25.68 -5.22 27.58
CA ASN A 425 -24.86 -6.06 26.71
C ASN A 425 -24.19 -5.21 25.61
N SER A 426 -23.44 -4.18 26.02
CA SER A 426 -22.69 -3.33 25.09
C SER A 426 -21.49 -4.09 24.56
N ASP A 427 -21.51 -4.33 23.26
CA ASP A 427 -20.49 -5.06 22.51
C ASP A 427 -19.68 -4.18 21.56
N GLY A 428 -19.98 -2.90 21.44
CA GLY A 428 -19.27 -1.96 20.59
C GLY A 428 -19.10 -0.56 21.19
N PHE A 429 -18.17 0.22 20.63
CA PHE A 429 -17.97 1.62 20.98
C PHE A 429 -17.59 2.44 19.76
N ARG A 430 -17.84 3.76 19.86
CA ARG A 430 -17.35 4.76 18.92
C ARG A 430 -16.89 6.00 19.70
N CYS A 431 -15.67 6.41 19.45
CA CYS A 431 -15.07 7.57 20.07
C CYS A 431 -15.42 8.87 19.32
N PRO A 432 -15.50 10.02 20.02
CA PRO A 432 -15.59 11.31 19.38
C PRO A 432 -14.27 11.60 18.63
N GLU A 433 -14.36 12.42 17.61
CA GLU A 433 -13.18 12.92 16.93
C GLU A 433 -12.31 13.76 17.86
N VAL A 434 -11.02 13.49 17.86
CA VAL A 434 -10.03 14.24 18.63
C VAL A 434 -8.94 14.75 17.69
N VAL A 435 -8.27 15.85 18.07
CA VAL A 435 -7.14 16.36 17.29
C VAL A 435 -6.09 15.26 17.16
N ALA A 436 -5.68 14.99 15.93
CA ALA A 436 -4.67 13.98 15.60
C ALA A 436 -3.30 14.37 16.19
N ARG A 437 -2.67 13.45 16.87
CA ARG A 437 -1.32 13.58 17.42
C ARG A 437 -0.81 12.21 17.84
N SER A 438 0.48 12.02 17.88
CA SER A 438 1.09 10.82 18.43
C SER A 438 0.86 10.69 19.93
N GLY A 439 0.80 9.45 20.42
CA GLY A 439 0.69 9.12 21.83
C GLY A 439 -0.70 9.35 22.43
N LEU A 440 -1.77 9.37 21.61
CA LEU A 440 -3.12 9.36 22.15
C LEU A 440 -3.41 8.00 22.81
N THR A 441 -3.93 8.03 24.03
CA THR A 441 -4.32 6.79 24.73
C THR A 441 -5.79 6.48 24.48
N LEU A 442 -6.05 5.27 23.95
CA LEU A 442 -7.35 4.62 23.98
C LEU A 442 -7.41 3.74 25.22
N SER A 443 -8.30 4.05 26.16
CA SER A 443 -8.49 3.28 27.38
C SER A 443 -9.83 2.57 27.33
N ILE A 444 -9.83 1.24 27.51
CA ILE A 444 -11.01 0.39 27.46
C ILE A 444 -11.20 -0.29 28.81
N GLN A 445 -12.34 -0.09 29.42
CA GLN A 445 -12.78 -0.78 30.64
C GLN A 445 -13.87 -1.78 30.23
N ALA A 446 -13.70 -3.03 30.63
CA ALA A 446 -14.63 -4.09 30.28
C ALA A 446 -14.72 -5.13 31.42
N GLU A 447 -15.75 -5.95 31.38
CA GLU A 447 -15.93 -7.14 32.22
C GLU A 447 -15.80 -8.39 31.35
N ALA A 448 -15.05 -9.36 31.81
CA ALA A 448 -14.87 -10.62 31.11
C ALA A 448 -16.16 -11.46 31.12
N GLY A 449 -16.51 -12.02 29.98
CA GLY A 449 -17.67 -12.90 29.83
C GLY A 449 -17.41 -14.33 30.29
N SER A 450 -18.18 -15.26 29.75
CA SER A 450 -18.13 -16.69 30.09
C SER A 450 -17.32 -17.54 29.09
N SER A 451 -16.85 -16.96 28.02
CA SER A 451 -16.05 -17.66 27.00
C SER A 451 -14.62 -17.90 27.49
N VAL A 452 -13.97 -18.92 26.96
CA VAL A 452 -12.58 -19.29 27.30
C VAL A 452 -11.58 -18.18 26.93
N SER A 453 -11.93 -17.39 25.93
CA SER A 453 -11.21 -16.18 25.55
C SER A 453 -12.15 -15.26 24.82
N PHE A 454 -11.81 -13.99 24.72
CA PHE A 454 -12.52 -13.02 23.90
C PHE A 454 -11.55 -12.19 23.09
N ASN A 455 -12.05 -11.68 21.97
CA ASN A 455 -11.32 -10.80 21.09
C ASN A 455 -11.86 -9.38 21.23
N LEU A 456 -10.95 -8.45 21.36
CA LEU A 456 -11.24 -7.02 21.31
C LEU A 456 -10.64 -6.47 20.02
N LEU A 457 -11.51 -6.15 19.07
CA LEU A 457 -11.13 -5.52 17.81
C LEU A 457 -11.34 -4.01 17.93
N GLN A 458 -10.34 -3.23 17.60
CA GLN A 458 -10.41 -1.78 17.48
C GLN A 458 -9.84 -1.33 16.14
N SER A 459 -10.38 -0.26 15.60
CA SER A 459 -9.94 0.37 14.36
C SER A 459 -9.89 1.87 14.53
N ALA A 460 -8.78 2.47 14.15
CA ALA A 460 -8.61 3.92 14.06
C ALA A 460 -8.95 4.41 12.66
N ALA A 461 -9.36 5.65 12.55
CA ALA A 461 -9.62 6.29 11.26
C ALA A 461 -9.18 7.76 11.30
N LEU A 462 -8.43 8.16 10.28
CA LEU A 462 -8.07 9.54 10.03
C LEU A 462 -9.24 10.28 9.41
N ILE A 463 -9.48 11.52 9.87
CA ILE A 463 -10.48 12.43 9.31
C ILE A 463 -9.77 13.72 8.94
N SER A 464 -9.64 13.95 7.66
CA SER A 464 -9.09 15.19 7.08
C SER A 464 -10.22 16.04 6.52
N ASP A 465 -10.31 17.30 6.97
CA ASP A 465 -11.32 18.24 6.47
C ASP A 465 -11.01 18.73 5.05
N SER A 466 -9.73 18.73 4.66
CA SER A 466 -9.29 19.11 3.32
C SER A 466 -9.49 18.01 2.28
N GLY A 467 -9.53 16.76 2.71
CA GLY A 467 -9.47 15.59 1.82
C GLY A 467 -8.11 15.37 1.15
N GLU A 468 -7.12 16.19 1.48
CA GLU A 468 -5.78 16.19 0.86
C GLU A 468 -4.78 15.31 1.62
N VAL A 469 -5.10 14.96 2.87
CA VAL A 469 -4.28 14.09 3.71
C VAL A 469 -4.91 12.71 3.75
N LYS A 470 -4.14 11.69 3.41
CA LYS A 470 -4.62 10.31 3.30
C LYS A 470 -3.73 9.36 4.06
N ASP A 471 -4.36 8.44 4.77
CA ASP A 471 -3.66 7.31 5.38
C ASP A 471 -3.15 6.37 4.30
N ILE A 472 -1.85 6.05 4.35
CA ILE A 472 -1.17 5.21 3.35
C ILE A 472 -0.82 3.82 3.87
N LEU A 473 -1.05 3.54 5.17
CA LEU A 473 -0.75 2.28 5.83
C LEU A 473 -1.97 1.67 6.54
N PRO A 474 -3.10 1.46 5.85
CA PRO A 474 -4.36 1.05 6.48
C PRO A 474 -4.29 -0.30 7.20
N GLN A 475 -3.23 -1.08 7.01
CA GLN A 475 -3.03 -2.37 7.69
C GLN A 475 -2.67 -2.23 9.19
N ASN A 476 -2.23 -1.06 9.65
CA ASN A 476 -1.92 -0.79 11.05
C ASN A 476 -3.01 -0.02 11.80
N ASP A 477 -4.10 0.34 11.08
CA ASP A 477 -5.28 1.00 11.65
C ASP A 477 -6.10 0.08 12.53
N GLU A 478 -5.98 -1.23 12.32
CA GLU A 478 -6.74 -2.24 13.03
C GLU A 478 -5.86 -3.05 13.97
N LEU A 479 -6.36 -3.27 15.17
CA LEU A 479 -5.71 -4.11 16.17
C LEU A 479 -6.71 -5.10 16.77
N MET A 480 -6.36 -6.38 16.74
CA MET A 480 -7.08 -7.44 17.44
C MET A 480 -6.29 -7.91 18.66
N THR A 481 -6.88 -7.74 19.83
CA THR A 481 -6.28 -8.18 21.08
C THR A 481 -7.04 -9.37 21.64
N ARG A 482 -6.37 -10.49 21.83
CA ARG A 482 -6.95 -11.67 22.45
C ARG A 482 -6.60 -11.69 23.93
N ILE A 483 -7.62 -11.85 24.79
CA ILE A 483 -7.47 -11.97 26.24
C ILE A 483 -8.02 -13.34 26.67
N ALA A 484 -7.19 -14.13 27.34
CA ALA A 484 -7.58 -15.45 27.84
C ALA A 484 -8.37 -15.32 29.14
N LEU A 485 -9.26 -16.29 29.43
CA LEU A 485 -9.85 -16.43 30.76
C LEU A 485 -9.00 -17.37 31.63
N ALA A 486 -8.70 -16.91 32.82
CA ALA A 486 -8.05 -17.74 33.83
C ALA A 486 -8.92 -18.96 34.14
N ALA A 487 -8.30 -20.14 34.18
CA ALA A 487 -8.98 -21.34 34.64
C ALA A 487 -9.50 -21.10 36.07
N ASN A 488 -10.76 -21.44 36.32
CA ASN A 488 -11.27 -21.44 37.69
C ASN A 488 -10.41 -22.42 38.49
N GLU A 489 -9.76 -21.94 39.54
CA GLU A 489 -9.16 -22.85 40.54
C GLU A 489 -10.25 -23.82 40.98
N PRO A 490 -10.01 -25.15 40.90
CA PRO A 490 -10.95 -26.09 41.45
C PRO A 490 -11.14 -25.74 42.92
N ALA A 491 -12.40 -25.54 43.32
CA ALA A 491 -12.73 -25.29 44.73
C ALA A 491 -12.01 -26.35 45.55
N VAL A 492 -11.09 -25.93 46.42
CA VAL A 492 -10.47 -26.85 47.40
C VAL A 492 -11.64 -27.41 48.19
N PRO A 493 -11.87 -28.74 48.21
CA PRO A 493 -12.92 -29.32 49.02
C PRO A 493 -12.64 -28.89 50.48
N GLU A 494 -13.59 -28.23 51.13
CA GLU A 494 -13.53 -28.03 52.58
C GLU A 494 -13.35 -29.40 53.21
N GLU A 495 -12.20 -29.64 53.82
CA GLU A 495 -12.00 -30.82 54.67
C GLU A 495 -13.10 -30.85 55.75
N PRO A 496 -13.86 -31.94 55.88
CA PRO A 496 -14.82 -32.02 56.96
C PRO A 496 -14.05 -32.00 58.28
N GLY A 497 -14.35 -31.01 59.11
CA GLY A 497 -13.75 -30.82 60.43
C GLY A 497 -13.77 -32.10 61.21
N ASN A 498 -12.60 -32.56 61.53
CA ASN A 498 -12.43 -33.73 62.40
C ASN A 498 -12.31 -33.24 63.86
N GLU A 499 -13.34 -33.53 64.62
CA GLU A 499 -13.33 -33.34 66.08
C GLU A 499 -12.22 -34.18 66.75
N ASP A 500 -11.56 -33.52 67.67
CA ASP A 500 -10.63 -34.02 68.69
C ASP A 500 -10.78 -35.45 69.10
N THR A 501 -9.69 -36.22 69.05
CA THR A 501 -9.27 -37.09 70.16
C THR A 501 -7.79 -37.44 70.02
N GLN A 502 -6.98 -36.91 70.95
CA GLN A 502 -5.67 -37.39 71.32
C GLN A 502 -5.88 -38.53 72.36
N PRO A 503 -5.05 -39.61 72.58
CA PRO A 503 -3.62 -39.45 72.83
C PRO A 503 -2.68 -40.63 72.45
N SER A 504 -1.41 -40.33 72.67
CA SER A 504 -0.24 -41.13 73.02
C SER A 504 0.61 -41.83 71.96
N ALA A 505 1.83 -41.30 71.90
CA ALA A 505 3.04 -41.97 71.41
C ALA A 505 3.39 -43.17 72.30
N PRO A 506 4.34 -44.15 72.02
CA PRO A 506 5.69 -43.80 71.50
C PRO A 506 6.35 -44.82 70.53
N ASP A 507 7.57 -44.49 70.20
CA ASP A 507 8.76 -45.29 69.84
C ASP A 507 9.07 -45.55 68.35
N ALA A 508 10.14 -44.91 67.99
CA ALA A 508 11.04 -45.28 66.89
C ALA A 508 11.79 -46.59 67.18
N PRO A 509 12.52 -47.29 66.32
CA PRO A 509 13.51 -46.69 65.42
C PRO A 509 13.83 -47.43 64.08
N THR A 510 14.64 -46.77 63.34
CA THR A 510 15.80 -47.23 62.54
C THR A 510 15.65 -47.90 61.18
N ASN A 511 16.30 -47.18 60.28
CA ASN A 511 17.33 -47.65 59.32
C ASN A 511 16.93 -48.25 57.97
N SER A 512 17.37 -47.61 57.04
CA SER A 512 18.50 -47.85 56.09
C SER A 512 18.14 -48.09 54.65
N ASN A 513 18.82 -47.27 53.92
CA ASN A 513 19.52 -47.58 52.66
C ASN A 513 18.74 -48.11 51.45
N SER A 514 18.78 -47.44 50.43
CA SER A 514 19.79 -47.40 49.35
C SER A 514 19.19 -47.45 47.95
N ARG A 515 19.77 -46.60 47.18
CA ARG A 515 20.14 -46.77 45.75
C ARG A 515 19.08 -47.05 44.72
N SER A 516 19.06 -46.05 43.85
CA SER A 516 19.65 -46.07 42.52
C SER A 516 18.80 -46.75 41.46
N ASP A 517 18.66 -46.00 40.50
CA ASP A 517 18.94 -46.14 39.07
C ASP A 517 17.78 -45.83 38.14
N SER A 518 18.07 -44.84 37.43
CA SER A 518 18.18 -44.82 35.96
C SER A 518 16.95 -45.22 35.16
N GLY A 519 16.65 -44.35 34.29
CA GLY A 519 16.47 -44.77 32.91
C GLY A 519 15.15 -44.52 32.26
N GLY A 520 15.23 -43.67 31.27
CA GLY A 520 14.67 -43.97 29.97
C GLY A 520 13.25 -43.48 29.77
N GLY A 521 13.04 -42.47 29.03
CA GLY A 521 13.11 -42.58 27.58
C GLY A 521 11.76 -42.94 27.01
N GLY A 522 11.31 -42.20 26.09
CA GLY A 522 10.25 -42.63 25.19
C GLY A 522 9.09 -41.60 25.14
N ALA A 523 9.16 -40.70 24.30
CA ALA A 523 8.89 -40.80 22.88
C ALA A 523 7.40 -40.89 22.53
N VAL A 524 6.99 -39.87 21.83
CA VAL A 524 6.14 -39.90 20.65
C VAL A 524 4.73 -40.46 20.82
N SER A 525 3.76 -39.64 20.54
CA SER A 525 2.81 -40.04 19.53
C SER A 525 2.24 -38.83 18.81
N LEU A 526 2.76 -38.74 17.61
CA LEU A 526 2.04 -38.36 16.40
C LEU A 526 0.72 -39.13 16.31
N ALA A 527 -0.17 -38.46 15.62
CA ALA A 527 -1.35 -38.90 14.89
C ALA A 527 -2.63 -38.34 15.51
N TRP A 528 -3.25 -37.40 14.77
CA TRP A 528 -4.25 -37.72 13.78
C TRP A 528 -4.48 -36.57 12.82
N LEU A 529 -3.92 -36.75 11.67
CA LEU A 529 -4.42 -36.25 10.39
C LEU A 529 -5.69 -37.03 10.06
N LEU A 530 -6.74 -36.35 9.63
CA LEU A 530 -7.71 -36.83 8.64
C LEU A 530 -8.69 -35.67 8.35
N LEU A 531 -8.52 -35.01 7.20
CA LEU A 531 -9.33 -35.24 6.01
C LEU A 531 -10.82 -34.99 6.21
N GLY A 532 -11.27 -33.85 5.70
CA GLY A 532 -12.64 -33.58 5.36
C GLY A 532 -12.71 -32.78 4.07
N VAL A 533 -12.52 -33.48 2.94
CA VAL A 533 -12.83 -32.98 1.60
C VAL A 533 -14.34 -32.91 1.47
N PHE A 534 -14.91 -31.74 1.27
CA PHE A 534 -16.25 -31.60 0.72
C PHE A 534 -16.19 -30.84 -0.60
N ALA A 535 -16.32 -31.62 -1.65
CA ALA A 535 -16.65 -31.16 -2.97
C ALA A 535 -18.11 -30.64 -2.98
N VAL A 536 -18.32 -29.40 -3.37
CA VAL A 536 -19.64 -28.90 -3.76
C VAL A 536 -19.64 -28.67 -5.26
N ALA A 537 -20.37 -29.55 -5.93
CA ALA A 537 -20.59 -29.53 -7.35
C ALA A 537 -21.43 -28.33 -7.78
N ALA A 538 -20.93 -27.65 -8.80
CA ALA A 538 -21.65 -26.64 -9.56
C ALA A 538 -22.91 -27.19 -10.20
N ARG A 539 -24.05 -26.55 -9.97
CA ARG A 539 -25.26 -26.71 -10.75
C ARG A 539 -25.53 -25.46 -11.58
N ARG A 540 -25.12 -25.53 -12.84
CA ARG A 540 -25.63 -24.64 -13.89
C ARG A 540 -27.11 -24.85 -14.04
N LYS A 541 -27.93 -23.81 -13.99
CA LYS A 541 -29.24 -23.76 -14.63
C LYS A 541 -29.20 -22.64 -15.68
N ARG A 542 -29.29 -23.07 -16.93
CA ARG A 542 -29.77 -22.26 -18.06
C ARG A 542 -31.25 -21.99 -17.85
N LEU A 543 -31.68 -20.78 -18.14
CA LEU A 543 -33.04 -20.50 -18.63
C LEU A 543 -32.98 -19.22 -19.46
N LYS A 544 -33.29 -19.38 -20.66
CA LYS A 544 -33.95 -18.72 -21.77
C LYS A 544 -33.94 -17.18 -21.73
#